data_e36860cd495fe04f13cf746ba700593a
#
_entry.id   e36860cd495fe04f13cf746ba700593a
#
_cell.length_a   1.000
_cell.length_b   1.000
_cell.length_c   1.000
_cell.angle_alpha   90.00
_cell.angle_beta   90.00
_cell.angle_gamma   90.00
#
_symmetry.space_group_name_H-M   'P 1'
#
loop_
_entity.id
_entity.type
_entity.pdbx_description
1 polymer ?
#
loop_
_entity_poly.entity_id
_entity_poly.type
_entity_poly.pdbx_seq_one_letter_code
_entity_poly.pdbx_strand_id
1 'polypeptide(L)'
;MENLKIGKKISEYRRVNNLTIKEFSEQTNLSSALLSQLERGMGNPSLSALQSIASALNVSLSSLFEEDITNESLILRREDRKTIYNPDQKHVLYDVLTPSPINSTVELLLMNLSANSNTYGNYSTHIEEELAFILEGEVYIIFNDEEEFLLREGDTIRILPNREHKFRNSTDKDVKVLFIKSKPNY
;
A
#
# COMPACT_ATOMS: atom_id res chain seq x y z
N MET A 1 8.32 -19.72 -2.54
CA MET A 1 7.17 -19.24 -1.75
C MET A 1 5.91 -18.97 -2.59
N GLU A 2 6.01 -18.38 -3.78
CA GLU A 2 4.86 -18.08 -4.67
C GLU A 2 4.07 -19.31 -5.13
N ASN A 3 4.75 -20.38 -5.51
CA ASN A 3 4.10 -21.63 -5.95
C ASN A 3 3.26 -22.29 -4.85
N LEU A 4 3.62 -22.11 -3.58
CA LEU A 4 2.84 -22.60 -2.45
C LEU A 4 1.50 -21.88 -2.32
N LYS A 5 1.44 -20.59 -2.65
CA LYS A 5 0.22 -19.76 -2.63
C LYS A 5 -0.76 -20.21 -3.71
N ILE A 6 -0.26 -20.37 -4.94
CA ILE A 6 -1.08 -20.84 -6.07
C ILE A 6 -1.64 -22.24 -5.78
N GLY A 7 -0.80 -23.15 -5.28
CA GLY A 7 -1.21 -24.50 -4.91
C GLY A 7 -2.30 -24.53 -3.85
N LYS A 8 -2.24 -23.66 -2.87
CA LYS A 8 -3.27 -23.49 -1.84
C LYS A 8 -4.60 -23.06 -2.43
N LYS A 9 -4.62 -22.06 -3.31
CA LYS A 9 -5.84 -21.60 -4.00
C LYS A 9 -6.46 -22.68 -4.86
N ILE A 10 -5.64 -23.48 -5.56
CA ILE A 10 -6.13 -24.65 -6.32
C ILE A 10 -6.79 -25.68 -5.40
N SER A 11 -6.12 -26.06 -4.32
CA SER A 11 -6.64 -27.10 -3.41
C SER A 11 -7.91 -26.65 -2.68
N GLU A 12 -7.99 -25.38 -2.29
CA GLU A 12 -9.19 -24.80 -1.68
C GLU A 12 -10.36 -24.74 -2.65
N TYR A 13 -10.14 -24.27 -3.87
CA TYR A 13 -11.17 -24.24 -4.90
C TYR A 13 -11.74 -25.63 -5.17
N ARG A 14 -10.85 -26.63 -5.35
CA ARG A 14 -11.29 -28.02 -5.56
C ARG A 14 -12.09 -28.55 -4.38
N ARG A 15 -11.63 -28.28 -3.15
CA ARG A 15 -12.33 -28.71 -1.93
C ARG A 15 -13.73 -28.10 -1.82
N VAL A 16 -13.86 -26.79 -2.06
CA VAL A 16 -15.15 -26.08 -1.99
C VAL A 16 -16.12 -26.58 -3.05
N ASN A 17 -15.62 -26.92 -4.25
CA ASN A 17 -16.44 -27.40 -5.36
C ASN A 17 -16.52 -28.95 -5.44
N ASN A 18 -15.98 -29.66 -4.45
CA ASN A 18 -15.92 -31.13 -4.41
C ASN A 18 -15.27 -31.77 -5.66
N LEU A 19 -14.24 -31.11 -6.22
CA LEU A 19 -13.55 -31.58 -7.42
C LEU A 19 -12.33 -32.44 -7.07
N THR A 20 -12.19 -33.55 -7.77
CA THR A 20 -10.94 -34.30 -7.80
C THR A 20 -9.87 -33.55 -8.61
N ILE A 21 -8.61 -33.92 -8.42
CA ILE A 21 -7.52 -33.38 -9.23
C ILE A 21 -7.69 -33.66 -10.73
N LYS A 22 -8.31 -34.79 -11.05
CA LYS A 22 -8.60 -35.22 -12.42
C LYS A 22 -9.66 -34.31 -13.06
N GLU A 23 -10.76 -34.06 -12.38
CA GLU A 23 -11.82 -33.17 -12.87
C GLU A 23 -11.32 -31.74 -13.04
N PHE A 24 -10.48 -31.22 -12.12
CA PHE A 24 -9.87 -29.91 -12.28
C PHE A 24 -8.83 -29.87 -13.41
N SER A 25 -8.14 -30.98 -13.65
CA SER A 25 -7.24 -31.17 -14.80
C SER A 25 -8.00 -31.06 -16.13
N GLU A 26 -9.19 -31.62 -16.20
CA GLU A 26 -10.07 -31.51 -17.38
C GLU A 26 -10.59 -30.09 -17.58
N GLN A 27 -10.97 -29.39 -16.51
CA GLN A 27 -11.41 -27.98 -16.58
C GLN A 27 -10.31 -27.02 -17.04
N THR A 28 -9.09 -27.24 -16.58
CA THR A 28 -7.94 -26.36 -16.89
C THR A 28 -7.20 -26.75 -18.16
N ASN A 29 -7.45 -27.93 -18.71
CA ASN A 29 -6.68 -28.55 -19.77
C ASN A 29 -5.18 -28.69 -19.42
N LEU A 30 -4.88 -28.90 -18.13
CA LEU A 30 -3.53 -29.13 -17.59
C LEU A 30 -3.40 -30.57 -17.09
N SER A 31 -2.16 -31.08 -17.03
CA SER A 31 -1.96 -32.42 -16.50
C SER A 31 -2.22 -32.50 -15.00
N SER A 32 -2.83 -33.58 -14.52
CA SER A 32 -3.03 -33.84 -13.09
C SER A 32 -1.70 -33.88 -12.33
N ALA A 33 -0.60 -34.29 -12.98
CA ALA A 33 0.74 -34.29 -12.41
C ALA A 33 1.23 -32.86 -12.11
N LEU A 34 1.04 -31.92 -13.04
CA LEU A 34 1.39 -30.51 -12.83
C LEU A 34 0.58 -29.91 -11.69
N LEU A 35 -0.74 -30.09 -11.70
CA LEU A 35 -1.62 -29.58 -10.65
C LEU A 35 -1.25 -30.15 -9.27
N SER A 36 -0.97 -31.45 -9.19
CA SER A 36 -0.52 -32.08 -7.95
C SER A 36 0.85 -31.54 -7.47
N GLN A 37 1.77 -31.23 -8.38
CA GLN A 37 3.04 -30.58 -8.02
C GLN A 37 2.81 -29.17 -7.50
N LEU A 38 1.95 -28.38 -8.14
CA LEU A 38 1.62 -27.02 -7.71
C LEU A 38 0.97 -27.02 -6.32
N GLU A 39 0.03 -27.92 -6.04
CA GLU A 39 -0.59 -28.02 -4.71
C GLU A 39 0.43 -28.34 -3.60
N ARG A 40 1.51 -29.01 -3.93
CA ARG A 40 2.61 -29.27 -2.99
C ARG A 40 3.66 -28.16 -2.93
N GLY A 41 3.40 -27.04 -3.63
CA GLY A 41 4.35 -25.92 -3.74
C GLY A 41 5.59 -26.24 -4.60
N MET A 42 5.53 -27.32 -5.35
CA MET A 42 6.58 -27.77 -6.28
C MET A 42 6.09 -27.55 -7.70
N GLY A 43 6.98 -27.24 -8.61
CA GLY A 43 6.62 -27.05 -10.01
C GLY A 43 6.89 -25.62 -10.48
N ASN A 44 7.02 -25.47 -11.79
CA ASN A 44 7.24 -24.17 -12.43
C ASN A 44 6.22 -24.03 -13.59
N PRO A 45 5.02 -23.49 -13.31
CA PRO A 45 3.99 -23.36 -14.32
C PRO A 45 4.36 -22.31 -15.34
N SER A 46 4.04 -22.56 -16.62
CA SER A 46 4.14 -21.52 -17.65
C SER A 46 3.09 -20.43 -17.44
N LEU A 47 3.27 -19.26 -18.07
CA LEU A 47 2.28 -18.19 -18.03
C LEU A 47 0.91 -18.67 -18.55
N SER A 48 0.90 -19.48 -19.61
CA SER A 48 -0.34 -20.07 -20.14
C SER A 48 -1.02 -21.01 -19.15
N ALA A 49 -0.26 -21.80 -18.38
CA ALA A 49 -0.81 -22.62 -17.33
C ALA A 49 -1.43 -21.79 -16.20
N LEU A 50 -0.78 -20.70 -15.81
CA LEU A 50 -1.32 -19.75 -14.83
C LEU A 50 -2.60 -19.08 -15.32
N GLN A 51 -2.68 -18.70 -16.60
CA GLN A 51 -3.89 -18.15 -17.21
C GLN A 51 -5.04 -19.17 -17.21
N SER A 52 -4.75 -20.45 -17.55
CA SER A 52 -5.75 -21.51 -17.48
C SER A 52 -6.28 -21.73 -16.05
N ILE A 53 -5.40 -21.71 -15.05
CA ILE A 53 -5.76 -21.81 -13.64
C ILE A 53 -6.63 -20.60 -13.23
N ALA A 54 -6.19 -19.38 -13.50
CA ALA A 54 -6.93 -18.16 -13.16
C ALA A 54 -8.34 -18.16 -13.77
N SER A 55 -8.44 -18.55 -15.05
CA SER A 55 -9.73 -18.69 -15.73
C SER A 55 -10.64 -19.73 -15.07
N ALA A 56 -10.12 -20.91 -14.72
CA ALA A 56 -10.89 -21.96 -14.05
C ALA A 56 -11.35 -21.55 -12.64
N LEU A 57 -10.53 -20.77 -11.92
CA LEU A 57 -10.90 -20.21 -10.62
C LEU A 57 -11.82 -18.98 -10.75
N ASN A 58 -12.05 -18.46 -11.96
CA ASN A 58 -12.78 -17.22 -12.24
C ASN A 58 -12.21 -16.00 -11.50
N VAL A 59 -10.88 -15.86 -11.51
CA VAL A 59 -10.15 -14.74 -10.90
C VAL A 59 -9.19 -14.11 -11.92
N SER A 60 -8.69 -12.91 -11.62
CA SER A 60 -7.62 -12.31 -12.42
C SER A 60 -6.30 -13.08 -12.24
N LEU A 61 -5.41 -12.99 -13.23
CA LEU A 61 -4.07 -13.59 -13.11
C LEU A 61 -3.29 -13.02 -11.92
N SER A 62 -3.43 -11.73 -11.62
CA SER A 62 -2.80 -11.07 -10.46
C SER A 62 -3.28 -11.67 -9.14
N SER A 63 -4.58 -11.99 -9.05
CA SER A 63 -5.17 -12.58 -7.84
C SER A 63 -4.60 -13.94 -7.47
N LEU A 64 -3.96 -14.66 -8.39
CA LEU A 64 -3.24 -15.89 -8.06
C LEU A 64 -2.05 -15.66 -7.13
N PHE A 65 -1.47 -14.47 -7.18
CA PHE A 65 -0.27 -14.08 -6.43
C PHE A 65 -0.57 -13.24 -5.19
N GLU A 66 -1.81 -12.78 -5.06
CA GLU A 66 -2.26 -12.03 -3.88
C GLU A 66 -2.23 -12.92 -2.65
N GLU A 67 -1.81 -12.33 -1.54
CA GLU A 67 -1.85 -13.00 -0.24
C GLU A 67 -3.27 -13.02 0.29
N ASP A 68 -3.64 -14.12 0.95
CA ASP A 68 -4.91 -14.18 1.66
C ASP A 68 -4.93 -13.10 2.73
N ILE A 69 -5.97 -12.27 2.71
CA ILE A 69 -6.16 -11.25 3.73
C ILE A 69 -6.54 -11.96 5.02
N THR A 70 -5.62 -11.99 5.97
CA THR A 70 -5.89 -12.45 7.34
C THR A 70 -6.04 -11.23 8.25
N ASN A 71 -6.71 -11.40 9.39
CA ASN A 71 -6.82 -10.31 10.35
C ASN A 71 -5.45 -9.78 10.81
N GLU A 72 -4.46 -10.65 10.93
CA GLU A 72 -3.10 -10.24 11.30
C GLU A 72 -2.41 -9.45 10.18
N SER A 73 -2.66 -9.77 8.90
CA SER A 73 -2.09 -9.01 7.77
C SER A 73 -2.67 -7.60 7.62
N LEU A 74 -3.77 -7.30 8.30
CA LEU A 74 -4.38 -5.97 8.37
C LEU A 74 -3.79 -5.11 9.49
N ILE A 75 -2.87 -5.65 10.29
CA ILE A 75 -2.24 -4.94 11.40
C ILE A 75 -0.81 -4.60 11.02
N LEU A 76 -0.45 -3.31 11.06
CA LEU A 76 0.93 -2.85 10.95
C LEU A 76 1.46 -2.49 12.34
N ARG A 77 2.38 -3.29 12.84
CA ARG A 77 3.03 -3.00 14.12
C ARG A 77 4.00 -1.83 13.98
N ARG A 78 4.24 -1.11 15.07
CA ARG A 78 5.13 0.06 15.07
C ARG A 78 6.54 -0.29 14.60
N GLU A 79 7.06 -1.41 15.05
CA GLU A 79 8.39 -1.94 14.72
C GLU A 79 8.57 -2.36 13.26
N ASP A 80 7.44 -2.64 12.56
CA ASP A 80 7.45 -3.07 11.15
C ASP A 80 7.23 -1.91 10.17
N ARG A 81 7.07 -0.68 10.66
CA ARG A 81 6.86 0.50 9.81
C ARG A 81 8.07 0.76 8.93
N LYS A 82 7.79 1.11 7.69
CA LYS A 82 8.82 1.56 6.76
C LYS A 82 8.88 3.09 6.78
N THR A 83 10.09 3.63 6.88
CA THR A 83 10.34 5.06 6.78
C THR A 83 10.86 5.38 5.39
N ILE A 84 10.25 6.35 4.73
CA ILE A 84 10.65 6.90 3.44
C ILE A 84 11.31 8.24 3.69
N TYR A 85 12.46 8.48 3.07
CA TYR A 85 13.16 9.76 3.14
C TYR A 85 14.02 9.98 1.90
N ASN A 86 14.32 11.24 1.63
CA ASN A 86 15.32 11.60 0.65
C ASN A 86 16.71 11.64 1.36
N PRO A 87 17.73 10.91 0.89
CA PRO A 87 19.06 10.88 1.51
C PRO A 87 19.68 12.27 1.71
N ASP A 88 19.38 13.22 0.81
CA ASP A 88 19.90 14.59 0.86
C ASP A 88 19.09 15.51 1.79
N GLN A 89 17.96 15.05 2.31
CA GLN A 89 17.01 15.84 3.10
C GLN A 89 16.49 15.05 4.30
N LYS A 90 17.39 14.62 5.16
CA LYS A 90 17.08 13.78 6.34
C LYS A 90 16.25 14.48 7.43
N HIS A 91 16.00 15.77 7.29
CA HIS A 91 15.15 16.55 8.19
C HIS A 91 13.64 16.31 7.96
N VAL A 92 13.28 15.58 6.92
CA VAL A 92 11.89 15.16 6.63
C VAL A 92 11.85 13.64 6.49
N LEU A 93 11.12 12.99 7.37
CA LEU A 93 10.92 11.54 7.37
C LEU A 93 9.43 11.25 7.25
N TYR A 94 9.07 10.25 6.45
CA TYR A 94 7.69 9.77 6.33
C TYR A 94 7.60 8.32 6.75
N ASP A 95 6.91 8.03 7.84
CA ASP A 95 6.59 6.66 8.23
C ASP A 95 5.31 6.21 7.53
N VAL A 96 5.37 5.09 6.82
CA VAL A 96 4.20 4.48 6.18
C VAL A 96 3.38 3.77 7.24
N LEU A 97 2.17 4.25 7.48
CA LEU A 97 1.25 3.70 8.49
C LEU A 97 0.17 2.79 7.88
N THR A 98 0.05 2.75 6.56
CA THR A 98 -0.94 1.90 5.88
C THR A 98 -0.49 0.44 5.90
N PRO A 99 -1.25 -0.48 6.51
CA PRO A 99 -1.02 -1.91 6.30
C PRO A 99 -1.19 -2.28 4.83
N SER A 100 -0.31 -3.10 4.28
CA SER A 100 -0.38 -3.56 2.87
C SER A 100 -0.65 -2.43 1.87
N PRO A 101 0.25 -1.42 1.76
CA PRO A 101 -0.04 -0.19 1.02
C PRO A 101 -0.39 -0.40 -0.46
N ILE A 102 0.05 -1.50 -1.08
CA ILE A 102 -0.25 -1.83 -2.48
C ILE A 102 -1.75 -2.14 -2.66
N ASN A 103 -2.38 -2.79 -1.67
CA ASN A 103 -3.75 -3.27 -1.74
C ASN A 103 -4.77 -2.32 -1.05
N SER A 104 -4.29 -1.21 -0.48
CA SER A 104 -5.14 -0.23 0.19
C SER A 104 -5.53 0.89 -0.76
N THR A 105 -6.79 1.31 -0.71
CA THR A 105 -7.30 2.50 -1.41
C THR A 105 -7.02 3.80 -0.65
N VAL A 106 -6.54 3.68 0.59
CA VAL A 106 -6.17 4.80 1.45
C VAL A 106 -4.70 4.72 1.79
N GLU A 107 -3.99 5.83 1.68
CA GLU A 107 -2.62 5.98 2.16
C GLU A 107 -2.61 6.80 3.45
N LEU A 108 -1.92 6.29 4.45
CA LEU A 108 -1.72 6.94 5.74
C LEU A 108 -0.21 7.09 5.97
N LEU A 109 0.26 8.33 6.07
CA LEU A 109 1.66 8.69 6.28
C LEU A 109 1.81 9.57 7.51
N LEU A 110 2.84 9.33 8.30
CA LEU A 110 3.24 10.21 9.39
C LEU A 110 4.52 10.93 8.99
N MET A 111 4.44 12.24 8.76
CA MET A 111 5.59 13.10 8.55
C MET A 111 6.19 13.50 9.91
N ASN A 112 7.50 13.33 10.02
CA ASN A 112 8.31 13.92 11.07
C ASN A 112 9.17 15.02 10.43
N LEU A 113 8.92 16.27 10.78
CA LEU A 113 9.61 17.44 10.26
C LEU A 113 10.46 18.06 11.37
N SER A 114 11.77 18.03 11.19
CA SER A 114 12.71 18.52 12.20
C SER A 114 12.53 20.00 12.52
N ALA A 115 13.01 20.41 13.70
CA ALA A 115 13.05 21.79 14.13
C ALA A 115 13.71 22.72 13.08
N ASN A 116 13.18 23.93 12.93
CA ASN A 116 13.72 24.97 12.04
C ASN A 116 13.97 24.48 10.59
N SER A 117 13.01 23.69 10.04
CA SER A 117 13.16 23.12 8.71
C SER A 117 11.87 23.23 7.87
N ASN A 118 11.99 22.93 6.58
CA ASN A 118 10.87 22.92 5.63
C ASN A 118 10.77 21.55 4.98
N THR A 119 9.56 21.17 4.53
CA THR A 119 9.46 20.16 3.49
C THR A 119 10.11 20.73 2.22
N TYR A 120 10.81 19.93 1.47
CA TYR A 120 11.57 20.21 0.22
C TYR A 120 11.58 21.66 -0.29
N GLY A 121 12.64 22.08 -0.98
CA GLY A 121 12.78 23.43 -1.54
C GLY A 121 11.70 23.81 -2.58
N ASN A 122 11.04 22.82 -3.20
CA ASN A 122 9.94 23.00 -4.14
C ASN A 122 8.60 22.66 -3.48
N TYR A 123 7.53 23.23 -4.02
CA TYR A 123 6.16 22.85 -3.62
C TYR A 123 5.85 21.40 -4.00
N SER A 124 5.15 20.70 -3.11
CA SER A 124 4.54 19.42 -3.41
C SER A 124 3.19 19.62 -4.09
N THR A 125 2.83 18.73 -5.01
CA THR A 125 1.50 18.68 -5.63
C THR A 125 1.07 17.24 -5.86
N HIS A 126 -0.21 16.97 -5.71
CA HIS A 126 -0.80 15.64 -5.85
C HIS A 126 -2.10 15.74 -6.64
N ILE A 127 -2.43 14.69 -7.40
CA ILE A 127 -3.69 14.60 -8.13
C ILE A 127 -4.86 14.20 -7.23
N GLU A 128 -4.55 13.64 -6.05
CA GLU A 128 -5.52 13.24 -5.04
C GLU A 128 -5.75 14.36 -4.03
N GLU A 129 -6.91 14.32 -3.40
CA GLU A 129 -7.19 15.10 -2.20
C GLU A 129 -6.41 14.55 -1.02
N GLU A 130 -5.88 15.43 -0.20
CA GLU A 130 -5.12 15.08 1.01
C GLU A 130 -5.71 15.79 2.22
N LEU A 131 -5.81 15.07 3.33
CA LEU A 131 -6.05 15.64 4.65
C LEU A 131 -4.76 15.60 5.46
N ALA A 132 -4.40 16.72 6.08
CA ALA A 132 -3.28 16.79 7.03
C ALA A 132 -3.82 17.12 8.41
N PHE A 133 -3.46 16.31 9.40
CA PHE A 133 -3.81 16.50 10.81
C PHE A 133 -2.52 16.72 11.61
N ILE A 134 -2.46 17.80 12.39
CA ILE A 134 -1.30 18.13 13.20
C ILE A 134 -1.37 17.29 14.50
N LEU A 135 -0.51 16.27 14.56
CA LEU A 135 -0.49 15.32 15.67
C LEU A 135 0.32 15.85 16.85
N GLU A 136 1.40 16.61 16.59
CA GLU A 136 2.28 17.14 17.63
C GLU A 136 2.97 18.42 17.13
N GLY A 137 2.95 19.48 17.93
CA GLY A 137 3.60 20.76 17.68
C GLY A 137 2.78 21.73 16.84
N GLU A 138 3.47 22.65 16.17
CA GLU A 138 2.86 23.63 15.26
C GLU A 138 3.69 23.80 14.00
N VAL A 139 3.02 24.05 12.86
CA VAL A 139 3.66 24.12 11.54
C VAL A 139 2.92 25.09 10.64
N TYR A 140 3.64 25.81 9.79
CA TYR A 140 3.04 26.58 8.71
C TYR A 140 2.80 25.70 7.50
N ILE A 141 1.61 25.79 6.90
CA ILE A 141 1.40 25.39 5.51
C ILE A 141 1.50 26.64 4.63
N ILE A 142 2.21 26.54 3.51
CA ILE A 142 2.47 27.61 2.56
C ILE A 142 2.01 27.14 1.20
N PHE A 143 1.14 27.91 0.54
CA PHE A 143 0.68 27.67 -0.82
C PHE A 143 1.52 28.48 -1.83
N ASN A 144 1.45 28.11 -3.11
CA ASN A 144 2.23 28.74 -4.19
C ASN A 144 1.88 30.21 -4.46
N ASP A 145 0.73 30.68 -3.97
CA ASP A 145 0.30 32.09 -3.95
C ASP A 145 0.84 32.88 -2.75
N GLU A 146 1.81 32.29 -2.02
CA GLU A 146 2.46 32.84 -0.83
C GLU A 146 1.53 33.01 0.38
N GLU A 147 0.32 32.49 0.34
CA GLU A 147 -0.54 32.42 1.53
C GLU A 147 0.03 31.42 2.54
N GLU A 148 0.17 31.85 3.79
CA GLU A 148 0.67 31.03 4.90
C GLU A 148 -0.38 30.92 6.00
N PHE A 149 -0.58 29.71 6.51
CA PHE A 149 -1.46 29.46 7.65
C PHE A 149 -0.71 28.67 8.71
N LEU A 150 -0.76 29.20 9.95
CA LEU A 150 -0.24 28.47 11.10
C LEU A 150 -1.28 27.43 11.56
N LEU A 151 -0.85 26.19 11.59
CA LEU A 151 -1.60 25.05 12.10
C LEU A 151 -0.98 24.58 13.41
N ARG A 152 -1.81 24.24 14.39
CA ARG A 152 -1.42 23.77 15.71
C ARG A 152 -1.90 22.35 15.95
N GLU A 153 -1.37 21.74 16.99
CA GLU A 153 -1.82 20.42 17.45
C GLU A 153 -3.36 20.34 17.54
N GLY A 154 -3.94 19.34 16.92
CA GLY A 154 -5.37 19.14 16.78
C GLY A 154 -6.01 19.79 15.55
N ASP A 155 -5.31 20.70 14.84
CA ASP A 155 -5.84 21.30 13.63
C ASP A 155 -5.81 20.31 12.46
N THR A 156 -6.77 20.48 11.56
CA THR A 156 -6.85 19.71 10.31
C THR A 156 -6.96 20.65 9.12
N ILE A 157 -6.25 20.36 8.05
CA ILE A 157 -6.40 21.05 6.78
C ILE A 157 -6.70 20.06 5.65
N ARG A 158 -7.59 20.47 4.76
CA ARG A 158 -7.89 19.80 3.50
C ARG A 158 -7.12 20.46 2.37
N ILE A 159 -6.27 19.69 1.71
CA ILE A 159 -5.46 20.12 0.57
C ILE A 159 -6.14 19.58 -0.69
N LEU A 160 -6.57 20.50 -1.56
CA LEU A 160 -7.28 20.15 -2.78
C LEU A 160 -6.34 19.52 -3.81
N PRO A 161 -6.88 18.68 -4.73
CA PRO A 161 -6.12 18.15 -5.85
C PRO A 161 -5.38 19.26 -6.63
N ASN A 162 -4.15 18.97 -7.02
CA ASN A 162 -3.26 19.88 -7.76
C ASN A 162 -2.95 21.22 -7.06
N ARG A 163 -3.25 21.35 -5.78
CA ARG A 163 -2.87 22.53 -4.99
C ARG A 163 -1.39 22.40 -4.56
N GLU A 164 -0.54 23.25 -5.07
CA GLU A 164 0.86 23.32 -4.68
C GLU A 164 1.01 23.83 -3.25
N HIS A 165 1.73 23.09 -2.41
CA HIS A 165 1.89 23.41 -1.01
C HIS A 165 3.24 22.90 -0.45
N LYS A 166 3.66 23.46 0.67
CA LYS A 166 4.80 22.99 1.47
C LYS A 166 4.55 23.28 2.95
N PHE A 167 5.24 22.55 3.82
CA PHE A 167 5.21 22.79 5.25
C PHE A 167 6.52 23.41 5.74
N ARG A 168 6.43 24.30 6.73
CA ARG A 168 7.56 24.91 7.40
C ARG A 168 7.39 24.82 8.90
N ASN A 169 8.35 24.18 9.57
CA ASN A 169 8.49 24.18 11.01
C ASN A 169 9.46 25.30 11.40
N SER A 170 8.95 26.35 12.03
CA SER A 170 9.74 27.49 12.53
C SER A 170 10.01 27.41 14.03
N THR A 171 9.72 26.25 14.66
CA THR A 171 9.93 26.02 16.08
C THR A 171 11.25 25.30 16.35
N ASP A 172 11.66 25.25 17.60
CA ASP A 172 12.86 24.55 18.07
C ASP A 172 12.62 23.07 18.40
N LYS A 173 11.42 22.55 18.08
CA LYS A 173 11.01 21.15 18.29
C LYS A 173 10.56 20.51 16.99
N ASP A 174 10.67 19.19 16.91
CA ASP A 174 10.14 18.44 15.79
C ASP A 174 8.60 18.49 15.79
N VAL A 175 8.02 18.42 14.60
CA VAL A 175 6.57 18.42 14.37
C VAL A 175 6.15 17.12 13.74
N LYS A 176 4.99 16.59 14.13
CA LYS A 176 4.38 15.42 13.51
C LYS A 176 3.07 15.77 12.85
N VAL A 177 2.98 15.44 11.57
CA VAL A 177 1.77 15.65 10.75
C VAL A 177 1.33 14.31 10.17
N LEU A 178 0.07 13.97 10.41
CA LEU A 178 -0.56 12.78 9.84
C LEU A 178 -1.25 13.13 8.54
N PHE A 179 -0.87 12.47 7.45
CA PHE A 179 -1.49 12.62 6.13
C PHE A 179 -2.37 11.43 5.80
N ILE A 180 -3.55 11.73 5.26
CA ILE A 180 -4.50 10.76 4.74
C ILE A 180 -4.76 11.13 3.28
N LYS A 181 -4.49 10.20 2.36
CA LYS A 181 -4.76 10.35 0.92
C LYS A 181 -5.62 9.20 0.44
N SER A 182 -6.57 9.48 -0.44
CA SER A 182 -7.22 8.44 -1.23
C SER A 182 -6.33 8.11 -2.43
N LYS A 183 -6.12 6.82 -2.71
CA LYS A 183 -5.48 6.43 -3.97
C LYS A 183 -6.52 6.45 -5.09
N PRO A 184 -6.14 6.88 -6.31
CA PRO A 184 -7.06 6.78 -7.44
C PRO A 184 -7.40 5.31 -7.71
N ASN A 185 -8.69 5.06 -7.91
CA ASN A 185 -9.14 3.76 -8.41
C ASN A 185 -8.83 3.72 -9.92
N TYR A 186 -7.79 2.99 -10.30
CA TYR A 186 -7.50 2.67 -11.70
C TYR A 186 -8.20 1.38 -12.10
#